data_5c173aeac486c63b0c99dca7a2532db2
#
_entry.id   5c173aeac486c63b0c99dca7a2532db2
#
_cell.length_a   1.000
_cell.length_b   1.000
_cell.length_c   1.000
_cell.angle_alpha   90.00
_cell.angle_beta   90.00
_cell.angle_gamma   90.00
#
_symmetry.space_group_name_H-M   'P 1'
#
loop_
_entity.id
_entity.type
_entity.pdbx_description
1 polymer ?
#
loop_
_entity_poly.entity_id
_entity_poly.type
_entity_poly.pdbx_seq_one_letter_code
_entity_poly.pdbx_strand_id
1 'polypeptide(L)'
;MSDASSPTDAEGIESFRNDLLAYLLAERDFTQAEIDSHATLPREAKTDLGLLIPLAVVAEVQDGRITVSASDNNTKLRPGDAVSVIDPSGKRRKRKGVVVENRIDSLELEIGGRWAVGDIVDVVVEEAVCLEPFIKQVSAISPGLPGARFLSILGGFAKPSTAGLGGFSGEEAAAFVPTRFDAGQAASCRLAFARPSVACVQGCPGCGKTQVLANVARGFAASGREVLVVALTHQAVNNALNKIAASDPAVRAVKIGDEFRTEGLERNVESFRAFRDYLASRPHGSHRCGDVVGMTLVSATINIGMISSGFLPTIVLVDEAGQIPLAHAAAIGSFGCGSTVFFGDVAQMPPIYRPEQERDELSQSVMERIAALYPNLCPALSVTYRMNEEITDLVGRTFYRPRGIRLESAASVRGRRSQCGGVPLLSDDRSLVLAVAERSPEATDSNAVEADAVAGVVRDILSKGIKAGDLAIVTPYRRQVKAIRERIKDILSGERIPLVDTVERLQGQDVEMIVLSFASEDPGWISVQREFLFDRNRLNVMVSRAKTKIVVFCGERIGNELASIFQLERKDG
;
A
#
# COMPACT_ATOMS: atom_id res chain seq x y z
N MET A 1 5.90 -37.70 -13.92
CA MET A 1 4.63 -38.29 -14.31
C MET A 1 3.69 -37.13 -14.58
N SER A 2 3.29 -36.93 -15.84
CA SER A 2 2.42 -35.85 -16.30
C SER A 2 1.03 -36.10 -15.79
N ASP A 3 0.55 -35.27 -14.84
CA ASP A 3 -0.89 -35.10 -14.61
C ASP A 3 -1.47 -34.42 -15.86
N ALA A 4 -1.94 -35.22 -16.79
CA ALA A 4 -2.79 -34.72 -17.87
C ALA A 4 -4.10 -34.29 -17.22
N SER A 5 -4.37 -32.98 -17.17
CA SER A 5 -5.67 -32.44 -16.80
C SER A 5 -6.77 -33.09 -17.66
N SER A 6 -7.91 -33.39 -17.04
CA SER A 6 -9.06 -33.90 -17.80
C SER A 6 -9.50 -32.88 -18.85
N PRO A 7 -10.16 -33.27 -19.94
CA PRO A 7 -10.68 -32.32 -20.93
C PRO A 7 -11.59 -31.22 -20.32
N THR A 8 -12.36 -31.56 -19.27
CA THR A 8 -13.20 -30.63 -18.52
C THR A 8 -12.39 -29.59 -17.75
N ASP A 9 -11.18 -29.91 -17.27
CA ASP A 9 -10.31 -28.96 -16.57
C ASP A 9 -9.70 -27.95 -17.56
N ALA A 10 -9.38 -28.35 -18.79
CA ALA A 10 -8.81 -27.46 -19.81
C ALA A 10 -9.83 -26.40 -20.26
N GLU A 11 -11.09 -26.80 -20.49
CA GLU A 11 -12.18 -25.86 -20.84
C GLU A 11 -12.48 -24.89 -19.69
N GLY A 12 -12.51 -25.37 -18.45
CA GLY A 12 -12.69 -24.51 -17.27
C GLY A 12 -11.58 -23.47 -17.11
N ILE A 13 -10.32 -23.86 -17.30
CA ILE A 13 -9.17 -22.95 -17.25
C ILE A 13 -9.26 -21.89 -18.34
N GLU A 14 -9.66 -22.29 -19.55
CA GLU A 14 -9.79 -21.36 -20.67
C GLU A 14 -10.94 -20.37 -20.47
N SER A 15 -12.08 -20.84 -19.97
CA SER A 15 -13.20 -19.96 -19.59
C SER A 15 -12.76 -18.96 -18.53
N PHE A 16 -12.16 -19.41 -17.43
CA PHE A 16 -11.70 -18.54 -16.37
C PHE A 16 -10.66 -17.52 -16.83
N ARG A 17 -9.74 -17.93 -17.70
CA ARG A 17 -8.78 -17.00 -18.34
C ARG A 17 -9.50 -15.92 -19.14
N ASN A 18 -10.50 -16.31 -19.92
CA ASN A 18 -11.27 -15.38 -20.75
C ASN A 18 -12.07 -14.39 -19.89
N ASP A 19 -12.62 -14.84 -18.75
CA ASP A 19 -13.32 -13.98 -17.80
C ASP A 19 -12.36 -12.96 -17.18
N LEU A 20 -11.16 -13.38 -16.73
CA LEU A 20 -10.12 -12.48 -16.22
C LEU A 20 -9.65 -11.49 -17.30
N LEU A 21 -9.54 -11.94 -18.53
CA LEU A 21 -9.16 -11.08 -19.66
C LEU A 21 -10.25 -10.04 -19.97
N ALA A 22 -11.51 -10.45 -19.96
CA ALA A 22 -12.65 -9.55 -20.14
C ALA A 22 -12.69 -8.50 -19.03
N TYR A 23 -12.41 -8.91 -17.79
CA TYR A 23 -12.29 -8.00 -16.64
C TYR A 23 -11.19 -6.95 -16.85
N LEU A 24 -9.98 -7.35 -17.24
CA LEU A 24 -8.86 -6.43 -17.51
C LEU A 24 -9.15 -5.47 -18.68
N LEU A 25 -9.81 -5.95 -19.71
CA LEU A 25 -10.20 -5.12 -20.87
C LEU A 25 -11.25 -4.07 -20.46
N ALA A 26 -12.25 -4.46 -19.68
CA ALA A 26 -13.26 -3.53 -19.16
C ALA A 26 -12.62 -2.46 -18.23
N GLU A 27 -11.70 -2.86 -17.37
CA GLU A 27 -10.94 -1.93 -16.50
C GLU A 27 -10.10 -0.94 -17.32
N ARG A 28 -9.43 -1.42 -18.39
CA ARG A 28 -8.67 -0.58 -19.31
C ARG A 28 -9.57 0.46 -19.99
N ASP A 29 -10.67 0.00 -20.58
CA ASP A 29 -11.57 0.84 -21.36
C ASP A 29 -12.25 1.89 -20.48
N PHE A 30 -12.65 1.52 -19.25
CA PHE A 30 -13.17 2.45 -18.26
C PHE A 30 -12.12 3.51 -17.88
N THR A 31 -10.90 3.08 -17.56
CA THR A 31 -9.81 3.99 -17.19
C THR A 31 -9.47 4.95 -18.32
N GLN A 32 -9.46 4.47 -19.57
CA GLN A 32 -9.23 5.32 -20.73
C GLN A 32 -10.35 6.35 -20.90
N ALA A 33 -11.60 5.94 -20.77
CA ALA A 33 -12.75 6.84 -20.83
C ALA A 33 -12.71 7.92 -19.73
N GLU A 34 -12.28 7.57 -18.53
CA GLU A 34 -12.07 8.51 -17.42
C GLU A 34 -10.98 9.54 -17.78
N ILE A 35 -9.83 9.10 -18.27
CA ILE A 35 -8.73 9.97 -18.71
C ILE A 35 -9.20 10.93 -19.82
N ASP A 36 -9.94 10.40 -20.80
CA ASP A 36 -10.49 11.20 -21.91
C ASP A 36 -11.50 12.23 -21.39
N SER A 37 -12.32 11.88 -20.41
CA SER A 37 -13.24 12.82 -19.75
C SER A 37 -12.48 13.91 -19.00
N HIS A 38 -11.44 13.55 -18.26
CA HIS A 38 -10.57 14.50 -17.54
C HIS A 38 -9.90 15.50 -18.50
N ALA A 39 -9.55 15.07 -19.71
CA ALA A 39 -8.93 15.94 -20.69
C ALA A 39 -9.84 17.11 -21.09
N THR A 40 -11.16 16.92 -21.07
CA THR A 40 -12.17 17.92 -21.46
C THR A 40 -12.64 18.83 -20.32
N LEU A 41 -12.30 18.52 -19.06
CA LEU A 41 -12.75 19.29 -17.91
C LEU A 41 -12.24 20.74 -17.93
N PRO A 42 -13.03 21.69 -17.41
CA PRO A 42 -12.59 23.05 -17.14
C PRO A 42 -11.39 23.07 -16.20
N ARG A 43 -10.62 24.14 -16.27
CA ARG A 43 -9.39 24.34 -15.50
C ARG A 43 -9.62 24.22 -13.97
N GLU A 44 -10.70 24.83 -13.47
CA GLU A 44 -11.09 24.78 -12.06
C GLU A 44 -11.37 23.34 -11.61
N ALA A 45 -12.16 22.60 -12.35
CA ALA A 45 -12.47 21.21 -12.06
C ALA A 45 -11.21 20.30 -12.06
N LYS A 46 -10.27 20.54 -13.00
CA LYS A 46 -8.97 19.83 -13.00
C LYS A 46 -8.15 20.14 -11.74
N THR A 47 -8.19 21.38 -11.27
CA THR A 47 -7.49 21.79 -10.03
C THR A 47 -8.11 21.13 -8.81
N ASP A 48 -9.43 21.10 -8.72
CA ASP A 48 -10.17 20.48 -7.62
C ASP A 48 -9.93 18.97 -7.56
N LEU A 49 -9.86 18.30 -8.71
CA LEU A 49 -9.53 16.88 -8.81
C LEU A 49 -8.03 16.57 -8.58
N GLY A 50 -7.19 17.61 -8.47
CA GLY A 50 -5.75 17.46 -8.31
C GLY A 50 -5.04 16.95 -9.58
N LEU A 51 -5.60 17.24 -10.75
CA LEU A 51 -5.02 16.92 -12.07
C LEU A 51 -4.21 18.09 -12.64
N LEU A 52 -4.31 19.27 -12.04
CA LEU A 52 -3.66 20.50 -12.48
C LEU A 52 -3.18 21.31 -11.28
N ILE A 53 -1.94 21.76 -11.33
CA ILE A 53 -1.44 22.87 -10.50
C ILE A 53 -1.43 24.10 -11.41
N PRO A 54 -2.34 25.04 -11.20
CA PRO A 54 -2.44 26.22 -12.06
C PRO A 54 -1.45 27.30 -11.63
N LEU A 55 -0.90 28.03 -12.60
CA LEU A 55 -0.11 29.25 -12.41
C LEU A 55 1.03 29.12 -11.38
N ALA A 56 1.66 27.95 -11.32
CA ALA A 56 2.83 27.74 -10.49
C ALA A 56 3.99 28.62 -10.98
N VAL A 57 4.76 29.17 -10.06
CA VAL A 57 5.89 30.05 -10.36
C VAL A 57 7.19 29.27 -10.23
N VAL A 58 8.04 29.32 -11.24
CA VAL A 58 9.39 28.73 -11.17
C VAL A 58 10.21 29.55 -10.16
N ALA A 59 10.50 28.92 -9.02
CA ALA A 59 11.23 29.51 -7.91
C ALA A 59 12.75 29.28 -8.01
N GLU A 60 13.15 28.14 -8.60
CA GLU A 60 14.56 27.76 -8.75
C GLU A 60 14.77 26.96 -10.05
N VAL A 61 15.95 27.10 -10.64
CA VAL A 61 16.38 26.34 -11.82
C VAL A 61 17.80 25.86 -11.58
N GLN A 62 18.01 24.53 -11.56
CA GLN A 62 19.33 23.93 -11.34
C GLN A 62 19.46 22.61 -12.11
N ASP A 63 20.53 22.47 -12.90
CA ASP A 63 20.98 21.20 -13.52
C ASP A 63 19.87 20.34 -14.19
N GLY A 64 19.02 20.98 -15.00
CA GLY A 64 17.92 20.29 -15.69
C GLY A 64 16.68 20.05 -14.81
N ARG A 65 16.64 20.61 -13.62
CA ARG A 65 15.51 20.60 -12.69
C ARG A 65 14.96 21.99 -12.47
N ILE A 66 13.70 22.07 -12.18
CA ILE A 66 13.02 23.27 -11.73
C ILE A 66 12.27 22.99 -10.45
N THR A 67 12.28 23.94 -9.53
CA THR A 67 11.36 23.96 -8.39
C THR A 67 10.27 24.97 -8.70
N VAL A 68 9.02 24.54 -8.69
CA VAL A 68 7.87 25.43 -8.84
C VAL A 68 7.20 25.64 -7.50
N SER A 69 6.84 26.89 -7.20
CA SER A 69 6.01 27.24 -6.05
C SER A 69 4.54 27.02 -6.40
N ALA A 70 3.81 26.32 -5.56
CA ALA A 70 2.47 25.82 -5.84
C ALA A 70 1.54 26.00 -4.63
N SER A 71 0.91 27.17 -4.52
CA SER A 71 -0.01 27.48 -3.40
C SER A 71 -1.27 26.60 -3.37
N ASP A 72 -1.71 26.11 -4.53
CA ASP A 72 -2.90 25.26 -4.70
C ASP A 72 -2.56 23.83 -5.14
N ASN A 73 -1.54 23.26 -4.54
CA ASN A 73 -1.13 21.88 -4.84
C ASN A 73 -2.04 20.85 -4.18
N ASN A 74 -3.13 20.50 -4.85
CA ASN A 74 -4.04 19.42 -4.45
C ASN A 74 -3.68 18.07 -5.11
N THR A 75 -2.56 17.97 -5.83
CA THR A 75 -2.20 16.77 -6.60
C THR A 75 -1.78 15.61 -5.72
N LYS A 76 -1.98 14.40 -6.25
CA LYS A 76 -1.51 13.14 -5.64
C LYS A 76 -0.11 12.75 -6.12
N LEU A 77 0.58 13.65 -6.79
CA LEU A 77 1.88 13.40 -7.39
C LEU A 77 2.89 12.83 -6.39
N ARG A 78 3.68 11.89 -6.86
CA ARG A 78 4.76 11.24 -6.11
C ARG A 78 6.05 11.34 -6.92
N PRO A 79 7.22 11.25 -6.30
CA PRO A 79 8.47 11.09 -7.02
C PRO A 79 8.37 10.00 -8.09
N GLY A 80 8.80 10.30 -9.32
CA GLY A 80 8.68 9.43 -10.49
C GLY A 80 7.37 9.52 -11.26
N ASP A 81 6.39 10.31 -10.84
CA ASP A 81 5.19 10.53 -11.63
C ASP A 81 5.47 11.46 -12.81
N ALA A 82 4.86 11.14 -13.96
CA ALA A 82 4.99 11.95 -15.15
C ALA A 82 4.07 13.18 -15.08
N VAL A 83 4.58 14.32 -15.50
CA VAL A 83 3.83 15.57 -15.61
C VAL A 83 4.10 16.25 -16.94
N SER A 84 3.17 17.11 -17.34
CA SER A 84 3.39 18.07 -18.40
C SER A 84 3.41 19.48 -17.86
N VAL A 85 4.44 20.23 -18.23
CA VAL A 85 4.55 21.65 -17.91
C VAL A 85 4.17 22.46 -19.14
N ILE A 86 3.20 23.35 -18.97
CA ILE A 86 2.58 24.15 -20.03
C ILE A 86 2.75 25.62 -19.69
N ASP A 87 3.16 26.43 -20.66
CA ASP A 87 3.12 27.89 -20.57
C ASP A 87 1.68 28.37 -20.79
N PRO A 88 1.01 28.97 -19.78
CA PRO A 88 -0.37 29.44 -19.91
C PRO A 88 -0.56 30.51 -21.00
N SER A 89 0.52 31.23 -21.36
CA SER A 89 0.50 32.23 -22.44
C SER A 89 0.56 31.62 -23.85
N GLY A 90 0.80 30.31 -23.96
CA GLY A 90 0.93 29.59 -25.23
C GLY A 90 2.21 29.90 -26.03
N LYS A 91 3.13 30.67 -25.49
CA LYS A 91 4.38 31.05 -26.17
C LYS A 91 5.43 29.93 -26.18
N ARG A 92 5.35 28.98 -25.25
CA ARG A 92 6.27 27.84 -25.14
C ARG A 92 5.54 26.53 -25.43
N ARG A 93 6.25 25.55 -26.00
CA ARG A 93 5.70 24.21 -26.23
C ARG A 93 5.56 23.47 -24.91
N LYS A 94 4.50 22.67 -24.76
CA LYS A 94 4.32 21.66 -23.71
C LYS A 94 5.60 20.83 -23.56
N ARG A 95 6.06 20.64 -22.32
CA ARG A 95 7.22 19.81 -21.98
C ARG A 95 6.82 18.73 -21.00
N LYS A 96 7.28 17.51 -21.25
CA LYS A 96 7.15 16.41 -20.30
C LYS A 96 8.28 16.45 -19.30
N GLY A 97 7.95 16.22 -18.04
CA GLY A 97 8.87 16.13 -16.92
C GLY A 97 8.49 15.01 -15.98
N VAL A 98 9.33 14.77 -14.99
CA VAL A 98 9.14 13.78 -13.94
C VAL A 98 9.24 14.49 -12.60
N VAL A 99 8.36 14.12 -11.68
CA VAL A 99 8.37 14.62 -10.30
C VAL A 99 9.58 14.05 -9.57
N VAL A 100 10.41 14.93 -9.02
CA VAL A 100 11.55 14.56 -8.15
C VAL A 100 11.11 14.58 -6.70
N GLU A 101 10.43 15.66 -6.28
CA GLU A 101 9.88 15.81 -4.94
C GLU A 101 8.56 16.60 -4.99
N ASN A 102 7.59 16.20 -4.18
CA ASN A 102 6.32 16.91 -4.03
C ASN A 102 6.15 17.33 -2.56
N ARG A 103 6.30 18.63 -2.32
CA ARG A 103 6.05 19.30 -1.04
C ARG A 103 4.70 20.00 -1.07
N ILE A 104 4.25 20.50 0.07
CA ILE A 104 2.93 21.14 0.23
C ILE A 104 2.77 22.38 -0.65
N ASP A 105 3.82 23.17 -0.78
CA ASP A 105 3.85 24.49 -1.42
C ASP A 105 4.85 24.58 -2.57
N SER A 106 5.50 23.46 -2.90
CA SER A 106 6.47 23.41 -3.98
C SER A 106 6.55 22.02 -4.60
N LEU A 107 6.94 21.97 -5.86
CA LEU A 107 7.14 20.75 -6.61
C LEU A 107 8.48 20.85 -7.34
N GLU A 108 9.39 19.89 -7.10
CA GLU A 108 10.62 19.75 -7.84
C GLU A 108 10.41 18.81 -9.02
N LEU A 109 10.78 19.26 -10.22
CA LEU A 109 10.60 18.53 -11.47
C LEU A 109 11.94 18.39 -12.19
N GLU A 110 12.24 17.19 -12.68
CA GLU A 110 13.27 16.99 -13.71
C GLU A 110 12.62 17.19 -15.07
N ILE A 111 13.08 18.19 -15.82
CA ILE A 111 12.43 18.60 -17.07
C ILE A 111 13.42 19.28 -18.00
N GLY A 112 13.45 18.83 -19.26
CA GLY A 112 14.28 19.46 -20.28
C GLY A 112 13.71 20.81 -20.73
N GLY A 113 14.61 21.67 -21.23
CA GLY A 113 14.23 22.97 -21.77
C GLY A 113 14.97 24.12 -21.09
N ARG A 114 14.66 25.37 -21.51
CA ARG A 114 15.18 26.58 -20.87
C ARG A 114 14.07 27.19 -20.03
N TRP A 115 14.33 27.30 -18.75
CA TRP A 115 13.45 27.88 -17.75
C TRP A 115 14.15 29.06 -17.07
N ALA A 116 13.37 30.00 -16.58
CA ALA A 116 13.87 31.14 -15.79
C ALA A 116 13.08 31.26 -14.50
N VAL A 117 13.74 31.70 -13.43
CA VAL A 117 13.04 32.06 -12.18
C VAL A 117 12.03 33.17 -12.48
N GLY A 118 10.80 32.98 -11.98
CA GLY A 118 9.66 33.86 -12.26
C GLY A 118 8.81 33.43 -13.46
N ASP A 119 9.19 32.38 -14.22
CA ASP A 119 8.31 31.82 -15.24
C ASP A 119 7.02 31.28 -14.59
N ILE A 120 5.88 31.60 -15.20
CA ILE A 120 4.57 31.08 -14.77
C ILE A 120 4.22 29.88 -15.62
N VAL A 121 3.87 28.78 -14.98
CA VAL A 121 3.58 27.50 -15.64
C VAL A 121 2.36 26.81 -15.03
N ASP A 122 1.72 26.00 -15.85
CA ASP A 122 0.76 25.01 -15.41
C ASP A 122 1.43 23.65 -15.36
N VAL A 123 1.26 22.94 -14.24
CA VAL A 123 1.72 21.55 -14.14
C VAL A 123 0.51 20.63 -14.21
N VAL A 124 0.44 19.84 -15.27
CA VAL A 124 -0.64 18.89 -15.55
C VAL A 124 -0.18 17.47 -15.24
N VAL A 125 -0.96 16.73 -14.47
CA VAL A 125 -0.70 15.32 -14.19
C VAL A 125 -0.89 14.52 -15.49
N GLU A 126 0.11 13.70 -15.84
CA GLU A 126 -0.01 12.76 -16.97
C GLU A 126 -0.61 11.45 -16.46
N GLU A 127 -1.86 11.22 -16.79
CA GLU A 127 -2.53 9.97 -16.49
C GLU A 127 -2.23 8.93 -17.58
N ALA A 128 -2.05 7.67 -17.20
CA ALA A 128 -1.77 6.59 -18.14
C ALA A 128 -2.42 5.28 -17.68
N VAL A 129 -2.89 4.50 -18.64
CA VAL A 129 -3.38 3.13 -18.41
C VAL A 129 -2.20 2.17 -18.42
N CYS A 130 -1.97 1.47 -17.31
CA CYS A 130 -0.85 0.53 -17.15
C CYS A 130 -1.30 -0.96 -17.19
N LEU A 131 -2.38 -1.30 -17.91
CA LEU A 131 -2.97 -2.64 -17.93
C LEU A 131 -2.48 -3.52 -19.08
N GLU A 132 -1.94 -2.95 -20.14
CA GLU A 132 -1.47 -3.71 -21.33
C GLU A 132 -0.49 -4.85 -20.99
N PRO A 133 0.48 -4.70 -20.06
CA PRO A 133 1.35 -5.82 -19.68
C PRO A 133 0.56 -7.02 -19.10
N PHE A 134 -0.45 -6.76 -18.27
CA PHE A 134 -1.30 -7.80 -17.68
C PHE A 134 -2.16 -8.49 -18.74
N ILE A 135 -2.84 -7.71 -19.57
CA ILE A 135 -3.66 -8.22 -20.68
C ILE A 135 -2.82 -9.14 -21.58
N LYS A 136 -1.64 -8.68 -21.98
CA LYS A 136 -0.71 -9.47 -22.80
C LYS A 136 -0.32 -10.80 -22.13
N GLN A 137 0.00 -10.78 -20.85
CA GLN A 137 0.45 -11.99 -20.14
C GLN A 137 -0.71 -12.96 -19.92
N VAL A 138 -1.87 -12.48 -19.45
CA VAL A 138 -3.04 -13.33 -19.23
C VAL A 138 -3.53 -13.95 -20.53
N SER A 139 -3.57 -13.18 -21.63
CA SER A 139 -3.96 -13.70 -22.95
C SER A 139 -3.01 -14.78 -23.48
N ALA A 140 -1.73 -14.75 -23.10
CA ALA A 140 -0.73 -15.72 -23.52
C ALA A 140 -0.76 -17.03 -22.73
N ILE A 141 -1.48 -17.10 -21.60
CA ILE A 141 -1.58 -18.33 -20.81
C ILE A 141 -2.43 -19.34 -21.59
N SER A 142 -1.86 -20.49 -21.89
CA SER A 142 -2.54 -21.62 -22.54
C SER A 142 -2.20 -22.94 -21.85
N PRO A 143 -3.03 -23.98 -22.02
CA PRO A 143 -2.74 -25.31 -21.47
C PRO A 143 -1.33 -25.78 -21.84
N GLY A 144 -0.60 -26.31 -20.84
CA GLY A 144 0.80 -26.77 -21.03
C GLY A 144 1.86 -25.69 -20.82
N LEU A 145 1.53 -24.41 -20.74
CA LEU A 145 2.47 -23.35 -20.42
C LEU A 145 2.60 -23.12 -18.90
N PRO A 146 3.71 -22.52 -18.43
CA PRO A 146 3.95 -22.31 -17.00
C PRO A 146 2.82 -21.62 -16.23
N GLY A 147 2.11 -20.68 -16.84
CA GLY A 147 1.01 -19.95 -16.22
C GLY A 147 -0.28 -20.76 -16.02
N ALA A 148 -0.50 -21.82 -16.80
CA ALA A 148 -1.75 -22.58 -16.79
C ALA A 148 -2.02 -23.26 -15.43
N ARG A 149 -1.00 -23.84 -14.81
CA ARG A 149 -1.15 -24.47 -13.49
C ARG A 149 -1.51 -23.45 -12.40
N PHE A 150 -0.87 -22.28 -12.41
CA PHE A 150 -1.18 -21.21 -11.48
C PHE A 150 -2.63 -20.73 -11.67
N LEU A 151 -3.04 -20.52 -12.91
CA LEU A 151 -4.39 -20.12 -13.26
C LEU A 151 -5.43 -21.18 -12.84
N SER A 152 -5.12 -22.47 -13.04
CA SER A 152 -5.94 -23.60 -12.60
C SER A 152 -6.15 -23.58 -11.07
N ILE A 153 -5.12 -23.25 -10.29
CA ILE A 153 -5.22 -23.11 -8.84
C ILE A 153 -6.12 -21.92 -8.47
N LEU A 154 -5.92 -20.76 -9.10
CA LEU A 154 -6.74 -19.57 -8.85
C LEU A 154 -8.22 -19.77 -9.25
N GLY A 155 -8.48 -20.53 -10.29
CA GLY A 155 -9.83 -20.92 -10.71
C GLY A 155 -10.49 -21.99 -9.82
N GLY A 156 -9.72 -22.70 -9.00
CA GLY A 156 -10.22 -23.79 -8.17
C GLY A 156 -10.27 -25.15 -8.88
N PHE A 157 -9.73 -25.25 -10.10
CA PHE A 157 -9.70 -26.48 -10.91
C PHE A 157 -8.59 -27.45 -10.47
N ALA A 158 -7.53 -26.95 -9.83
CA ALA A 158 -6.45 -27.76 -9.30
C ALA A 158 -6.11 -27.38 -7.86
N LYS A 159 -5.76 -28.37 -7.05
CA LYS A 159 -5.29 -28.14 -5.68
C LYS A 159 -3.82 -27.69 -5.69
N PRO A 160 -3.42 -26.72 -4.84
CA PRO A 160 -2.03 -26.38 -4.63
C PRO A 160 -1.22 -27.59 -4.14
N SER A 161 -0.05 -27.82 -4.71
CA SER A 161 0.89 -28.80 -4.17
C SER A 161 1.56 -28.21 -2.92
N THR A 162 1.67 -28.99 -1.86
CA THR A 162 2.37 -28.64 -0.62
C THR A 162 3.73 -29.32 -0.51
N ALA A 163 4.07 -30.24 -1.44
CA ALA A 163 5.29 -31.02 -1.43
C ALA A 163 5.84 -31.19 -2.85
N GLY A 164 7.14 -31.46 -2.97
CA GLY A 164 7.78 -31.89 -4.22
C GLY A 164 8.40 -30.81 -5.08
N LEU A 165 8.33 -29.54 -4.69
CA LEU A 165 8.97 -28.43 -5.43
C LEU A 165 10.43 -28.14 -5.00
N GLY A 166 11.09 -29.07 -4.26
CA GLY A 166 12.44 -28.87 -3.74
C GLY A 166 12.48 -27.81 -2.63
N GLY A 167 11.48 -27.78 -1.76
CA GLY A 167 11.49 -27.02 -0.51
C GLY A 167 12.52 -27.54 0.49
N PHE A 168 12.69 -26.83 1.59
CA PHE A 168 13.53 -27.30 2.70
C PHE A 168 12.85 -28.47 3.42
N SER A 169 13.66 -29.40 3.92
CA SER A 169 13.21 -30.38 4.91
C SER A 169 12.79 -29.70 6.21
N GLY A 170 12.13 -30.42 7.11
CA GLY A 170 11.71 -29.86 8.39
C GLY A 170 12.87 -29.33 9.23
N GLU A 171 14.01 -30.02 9.23
CA GLU A 171 15.23 -29.62 9.95
C GLU A 171 15.91 -28.40 9.29
N GLU A 172 16.04 -28.40 7.97
CA GLU A 172 16.58 -27.26 7.22
C GLU A 172 15.71 -26.02 7.42
N ALA A 173 14.39 -26.14 7.32
CA ALA A 173 13.47 -25.06 7.58
C ALA A 173 13.61 -24.51 9.01
N ALA A 174 13.75 -25.38 10.00
CA ALA A 174 13.91 -25.00 11.41
C ALA A 174 15.18 -24.17 11.63
N ALA A 175 16.28 -24.47 10.93
CA ALA A 175 17.53 -23.72 11.04
C ALA A 175 17.41 -22.25 10.60
N PHE A 176 16.45 -21.95 9.70
CA PHE A 176 16.21 -20.59 9.21
C PHE A 176 15.11 -19.84 9.98
N VAL A 177 14.33 -20.50 10.85
CA VAL A 177 13.27 -19.84 11.63
C VAL A 177 13.88 -19.24 12.91
N PRO A 178 13.82 -17.90 13.11
CA PRO A 178 14.36 -17.26 14.29
C PRO A 178 13.61 -17.71 15.57
N THR A 179 14.35 -17.97 16.65
CA THR A 179 13.79 -18.36 17.96
C THR A 179 12.89 -17.27 18.58
N ARG A 180 13.08 -16.00 18.17
CA ARG A 180 12.25 -14.87 18.62
C ARG A 180 10.87 -14.80 17.95
N PHE A 181 10.63 -15.62 16.91
CA PHE A 181 9.34 -15.63 16.21
C PHE A 181 8.29 -16.32 17.08
N ASP A 182 7.08 -15.75 17.10
CA ASP A 182 5.93 -16.41 17.69
C ASP A 182 5.51 -17.65 16.87
N ALA A 183 4.56 -18.43 17.41
CA ALA A 183 4.12 -19.68 16.78
C ALA A 183 3.53 -19.46 15.38
N GLY A 184 2.79 -18.37 15.16
CA GLY A 184 2.19 -18.00 13.88
C GLY A 184 3.26 -17.62 12.85
N GLN A 185 4.21 -16.78 13.23
CA GLN A 185 5.34 -16.40 12.39
C GLN A 185 6.20 -17.62 12.01
N ALA A 186 6.49 -18.47 12.98
CA ALA A 186 7.26 -19.69 12.75
C ALA A 186 6.53 -20.69 11.84
N ALA A 187 5.21 -20.86 12.02
CA ALA A 187 4.40 -21.70 11.16
C ALA A 187 4.35 -21.18 9.72
N SER A 188 4.19 -19.87 9.54
CA SER A 188 4.18 -19.22 8.23
C SER A 188 5.53 -19.34 7.51
N CYS A 189 6.66 -19.22 8.23
CA CYS A 189 7.98 -19.50 7.67
C CYS A 189 8.11 -20.95 7.20
N ARG A 190 7.72 -21.91 8.03
CA ARG A 190 7.78 -23.35 7.66
C ARG A 190 6.92 -23.66 6.45
N LEU A 191 5.71 -23.09 6.36
CA LEU A 191 4.85 -23.23 5.18
C LEU A 191 5.55 -22.70 3.91
N ALA A 192 6.11 -21.51 3.96
CA ALA A 192 6.80 -20.91 2.82
C ALA A 192 8.06 -21.70 2.42
N PHE A 193 8.82 -22.19 3.39
CA PHE A 193 10.02 -23.02 3.14
C PHE A 193 9.68 -24.39 2.52
N ALA A 194 8.50 -24.94 2.77
CA ALA A 194 8.04 -26.15 2.10
C ALA A 194 7.77 -25.93 0.60
N ARG A 195 7.80 -24.69 0.10
CA ARG A 195 7.56 -24.31 -1.31
C ARG A 195 6.21 -24.81 -1.84
N PRO A 196 5.08 -24.45 -1.22
CA PRO A 196 3.79 -24.73 -1.82
C PRO A 196 3.69 -24.05 -3.18
N SER A 197 2.93 -24.64 -4.11
CA SER A 197 2.72 -23.97 -5.41
C SER A 197 2.02 -22.62 -5.23
N VAL A 198 1.06 -22.53 -4.28
CA VAL A 198 0.42 -21.27 -3.85
C VAL A 198 0.12 -21.35 -2.35
N ALA A 199 0.39 -20.29 -1.61
CA ALA A 199 -0.05 -20.09 -0.23
C ALA A 199 -0.23 -18.62 0.08
N CYS A 200 -0.96 -18.31 1.17
CA CYS A 200 -1.09 -16.97 1.72
C CYS A 200 -0.56 -16.92 3.16
N VAL A 201 -0.19 -15.73 3.61
CA VAL A 201 0.03 -15.42 5.03
C VAL A 201 -0.84 -14.22 5.36
N GLN A 202 -1.94 -14.47 6.04
CA GLN A 202 -2.84 -13.42 6.52
C GLN A 202 -2.19 -12.75 7.74
N GLY A 203 -1.89 -11.48 7.65
CA GLY A 203 -1.20 -10.78 8.73
C GLY A 203 -1.95 -9.56 9.21
N CYS A 204 -2.37 -9.57 10.46
CA CYS A 204 -2.97 -8.41 11.11
C CYS A 204 -1.99 -7.21 11.22
N PRO A 205 -2.46 -6.01 11.56
CA PRO A 205 -1.60 -4.84 11.70
C PRO A 205 -0.51 -5.05 12.76
N GLY A 206 0.74 -4.76 12.39
CA GLY A 206 1.87 -4.87 13.32
C GLY A 206 2.29 -6.29 13.70
N CYS A 207 1.78 -7.33 13.04
CA CYS A 207 2.12 -8.73 13.33
C CYS A 207 3.43 -9.22 12.68
N GLY A 208 4.13 -8.36 11.95
CA GLY A 208 5.43 -8.70 11.37
C GLY A 208 5.37 -9.46 10.05
N LYS A 209 4.34 -9.29 9.20
CA LYS A 209 4.26 -9.87 7.83
C LYS A 209 5.57 -9.75 7.06
N THR A 210 6.05 -8.51 6.91
CA THR A 210 7.29 -8.23 6.17
C THR A 210 8.53 -8.81 6.85
N GLN A 211 8.48 -9.07 8.18
CA GLN A 211 9.56 -9.75 8.88
C GLN A 211 9.60 -11.25 8.53
N VAL A 212 8.43 -11.89 8.42
CA VAL A 212 8.30 -13.28 7.95
C VAL A 212 8.76 -13.38 6.50
N LEU A 213 8.28 -12.49 5.62
CA LEU A 213 8.70 -12.41 4.23
C LEU A 213 10.22 -12.27 4.10
N ALA A 214 10.81 -11.32 4.83
CA ALA A 214 12.26 -11.08 4.81
C ALA A 214 13.05 -12.31 5.29
N ASN A 215 12.56 -12.99 6.32
CA ASN A 215 13.21 -14.21 6.81
C ASN A 215 13.14 -15.36 5.80
N VAL A 216 12.01 -15.51 5.10
CA VAL A 216 11.86 -16.51 4.04
C VAL A 216 12.80 -16.20 2.87
N ALA A 217 12.83 -14.93 2.41
CA ALA A 217 13.74 -14.50 1.35
C ALA A 217 15.20 -14.76 1.71
N ARG A 218 15.60 -14.39 2.93
CA ARG A 218 16.95 -14.66 3.46
C ARG A 218 17.30 -16.14 3.46
N GLY A 219 16.39 -17.00 3.91
CA GLY A 219 16.65 -18.45 3.99
C GLY A 219 16.90 -19.06 2.60
N PHE A 220 16.08 -18.70 1.61
CA PHE A 220 16.30 -19.15 0.23
C PHE A 220 17.59 -18.56 -0.36
N ALA A 221 17.85 -17.27 -0.22
CA ALA A 221 19.04 -16.63 -0.72
C ALA A 221 20.32 -17.22 -0.09
N ALA A 222 20.35 -17.41 1.23
CA ALA A 222 21.48 -18.04 1.93
C ALA A 222 21.77 -19.47 1.47
N SER A 223 20.76 -20.15 0.91
CA SER A 223 20.92 -21.49 0.29
C SER A 223 21.29 -21.45 -1.19
N GLY A 224 21.66 -20.28 -1.73
CA GLY A 224 22.06 -20.09 -3.13
C GLY A 224 20.89 -20.01 -4.12
N ARG A 225 19.67 -19.75 -3.65
CA ARG A 225 18.46 -19.74 -4.47
C ARG A 225 17.97 -18.32 -4.73
N GLU A 226 17.56 -18.05 -5.97
CA GLU A 226 17.03 -16.75 -6.39
C GLU A 226 15.62 -16.52 -5.84
N VAL A 227 15.36 -15.30 -5.36
CA VAL A 227 14.07 -14.90 -4.80
C VAL A 227 13.55 -13.65 -5.49
N LEU A 228 12.31 -13.68 -5.95
CA LEU A 228 11.62 -12.51 -6.49
C LEU A 228 10.64 -11.98 -5.44
N VAL A 229 10.79 -10.70 -5.06
CA VAL A 229 9.87 -9.97 -4.20
C VAL A 229 9.04 -9.01 -5.04
N VAL A 230 7.72 -9.11 -4.93
CA VAL A 230 6.79 -8.31 -5.71
C VAL A 230 5.80 -7.59 -4.79
N ALA A 231 5.44 -6.35 -5.10
CA ALA A 231 4.35 -5.65 -4.44
C ALA A 231 3.69 -4.66 -5.42
N LEU A 232 2.52 -4.10 -5.07
CA LEU A 232 1.88 -3.08 -5.90
C LEU A 232 2.65 -1.76 -5.90
N THR A 233 3.24 -1.37 -4.77
CA THR A 233 3.87 -0.06 -4.61
C THR A 233 5.38 -0.17 -4.43
N HIS A 234 6.10 0.84 -4.90
CA HIS A 234 7.55 0.94 -4.68
C HIS A 234 7.91 0.99 -3.20
N GLN A 235 7.10 1.66 -2.38
CA GLN A 235 7.32 1.75 -0.93
C GLN A 235 7.27 0.36 -0.25
N ALA A 236 6.31 -0.50 -0.63
CA ALA A 236 6.23 -1.86 -0.10
C ALA A 236 7.46 -2.69 -0.50
N VAL A 237 7.89 -2.58 -1.78
CA VAL A 237 9.13 -3.21 -2.26
C VAL A 237 10.35 -2.71 -1.48
N ASN A 238 10.50 -1.39 -1.31
CA ASN A 238 11.63 -0.79 -0.59
C ASN A 238 11.66 -1.27 0.86
N ASN A 239 10.51 -1.29 1.55
CA ASN A 239 10.41 -1.76 2.93
C ASN A 239 10.77 -3.25 3.07
N ALA A 240 10.35 -4.09 2.13
CA ALA A 240 10.70 -5.51 2.12
C ALA A 240 12.21 -5.71 1.91
N LEU A 241 12.79 -5.06 0.90
CA LEU A 241 14.22 -5.16 0.59
C LEU A 241 15.11 -4.63 1.72
N ASN A 242 14.75 -3.50 2.35
CA ASN A 242 15.47 -2.97 3.51
C ASN A 242 15.52 -3.99 4.66
N LYS A 243 14.37 -4.62 4.96
CA LYS A 243 14.32 -5.66 6.01
C LYS A 243 15.12 -6.90 5.67
N ILE A 244 15.16 -7.29 4.39
CA ILE A 244 15.98 -8.40 3.91
C ILE A 244 17.46 -8.06 4.09
N ALA A 245 17.91 -6.93 3.56
CA ALA A 245 19.29 -6.48 3.64
C ALA A 245 19.77 -6.26 5.10
N ALA A 246 18.88 -5.78 5.97
CA ALA A 246 19.17 -5.64 7.40
C ALA A 246 19.24 -6.99 8.14
N SER A 247 18.59 -8.02 7.63
CA SER A 247 18.55 -9.34 8.28
C SER A 247 19.82 -10.17 8.08
N ASP A 248 20.49 -9.98 6.94
CA ASP A 248 21.74 -10.67 6.60
C ASP A 248 22.52 -9.87 5.52
N PRO A 249 23.64 -9.23 5.89
CA PRO A 249 24.47 -8.46 4.95
C PRO A 249 25.11 -9.29 3.83
N ALA A 250 25.13 -10.63 3.94
CA ALA A 250 25.65 -11.51 2.90
C ALA A 250 24.64 -11.71 1.75
N VAL A 251 23.35 -11.40 1.98
CA VAL A 251 22.31 -11.50 0.96
C VAL A 251 22.28 -10.23 0.12
N ARG A 252 22.50 -10.39 -1.17
CA ARG A 252 22.41 -9.30 -2.14
C ARG A 252 20.93 -8.95 -2.39
N ALA A 253 20.49 -7.82 -1.87
CA ALA A 253 19.16 -7.28 -2.09
C ALA A 253 19.21 -6.22 -3.19
N VAL A 254 18.38 -6.37 -4.21
CA VAL A 254 18.40 -5.54 -5.42
C VAL A 254 17.00 -5.03 -5.73
N LYS A 255 16.87 -3.73 -5.95
CA LYS A 255 15.66 -3.11 -6.47
C LYS A 255 15.76 -2.88 -7.98
N ILE A 256 14.70 -3.23 -8.71
CA ILE A 256 14.55 -2.87 -10.13
C ILE A 256 13.41 -1.86 -10.28
N GLY A 257 13.68 -0.76 -10.95
CA GLY A 257 12.70 0.26 -11.26
C GLY A 257 13.27 1.67 -11.29
N ASP A 258 12.37 2.64 -11.36
CA ASP A 258 12.69 4.05 -11.50
C ASP A 258 13.55 4.56 -10.33
N GLU A 259 14.60 5.30 -10.65
CA GLU A 259 15.54 5.89 -9.69
C GLU A 259 14.89 6.95 -8.77
N PHE A 260 13.84 7.63 -9.24
CA PHE A 260 13.08 8.58 -8.42
C PHE A 260 12.18 7.91 -7.38
N ARG A 261 12.00 6.59 -7.46
CA ARG A 261 11.15 5.82 -6.55
C ARG A 261 11.95 5.01 -5.52
N THR A 262 13.10 5.55 -5.12
CA THR A 262 13.98 4.97 -4.09
C THR A 262 13.80 5.60 -2.72
N GLU A 263 12.76 6.41 -2.52
CA GLU A 263 12.47 7.02 -1.23
C GLU A 263 12.39 5.96 -0.12
N GLY A 264 13.14 6.18 0.96
CA GLY A 264 13.25 5.24 2.06
C GLY A 264 14.05 3.97 1.78
N LEU A 265 14.68 3.82 0.60
CA LEU A 265 15.56 2.71 0.32
C LEU A 265 16.90 2.89 1.04
N GLU A 266 17.35 1.88 1.79
CA GLU A 266 18.60 1.92 2.52
C GLU A 266 19.81 1.73 1.59
N ARG A 267 20.97 2.28 1.97
CA ARG A 267 22.21 2.30 1.15
C ARG A 267 22.78 0.91 0.85
N ASN A 268 22.44 -0.09 1.61
CA ASN A 268 22.87 -1.47 1.45
C ASN A 268 21.98 -2.28 0.48
N VAL A 269 20.95 -1.66 -0.11
CA VAL A 269 20.15 -2.22 -1.18
C VAL A 269 20.61 -1.60 -2.51
N GLU A 270 21.05 -2.44 -3.44
CA GLU A 270 21.41 -1.99 -4.78
C GLU A 270 20.15 -1.60 -5.58
N SER A 271 20.28 -0.63 -6.48
CA SER A 271 19.17 -0.21 -7.35
C SER A 271 19.61 -0.14 -8.80
N PHE A 272 18.78 -0.67 -9.69
CA PHE A 272 18.97 -0.64 -11.14
C PHE A 272 17.70 -0.14 -11.81
N ARG A 273 17.85 0.75 -12.79
CA ARG A 273 16.71 1.25 -13.57
C ARG A 273 16.13 0.17 -14.47
N ALA A 274 16.96 -0.65 -15.10
CA ALA A 274 16.54 -1.71 -15.99
C ALA A 274 17.02 -3.09 -15.50
N PHE A 275 16.17 -4.10 -15.67
CA PHE A 275 16.48 -5.48 -15.29
C PHE A 275 17.71 -6.04 -16.03
N ARG A 276 17.91 -5.67 -17.29
CA ARG A 276 19.09 -6.07 -18.09
C ARG A 276 20.40 -5.59 -17.46
N ASP A 277 20.40 -4.39 -16.86
CA ASP A 277 21.63 -3.81 -16.27
C ASP A 277 21.99 -4.58 -14.98
N TYR A 278 20.98 -4.98 -14.20
CA TYR A 278 21.16 -5.92 -13.10
C TYR A 278 21.72 -7.26 -13.58
N LEU A 279 21.14 -7.88 -14.62
CA LEU A 279 21.65 -9.17 -15.13
C LEU A 279 23.11 -9.04 -15.58
N ALA A 280 23.49 -7.93 -16.22
CA ALA A 280 24.86 -7.65 -16.62
C ALA A 280 25.81 -7.41 -15.43
N SER A 281 25.29 -6.94 -14.29
CA SER A 281 26.07 -6.70 -13.06
C SER A 281 26.30 -7.97 -12.24
N ARG A 282 25.64 -9.07 -12.58
CA ARG A 282 25.82 -10.34 -11.84
C ARG A 282 27.25 -10.85 -12.01
N PRO A 283 27.92 -11.16 -10.91
CA PRO A 283 29.27 -11.69 -11.00
C PRO A 283 29.29 -13.05 -11.73
N HIS A 284 30.32 -13.26 -12.54
CA HIS A 284 30.55 -14.53 -13.19
C HIS A 284 31.20 -15.52 -12.20
N GLY A 285 30.49 -16.58 -11.84
CA GLY A 285 31.00 -17.64 -10.94
C GLY A 285 29.95 -18.15 -9.95
N SER A 286 30.28 -19.20 -9.22
CA SER A 286 29.40 -19.79 -8.19
C SER A 286 29.33 -18.87 -6.96
N HIS A 287 28.24 -18.12 -6.83
CA HIS A 287 27.97 -17.38 -5.59
C HIS A 287 27.48 -18.34 -4.51
N ARG A 288 27.91 -18.08 -3.26
CA ARG A 288 27.42 -18.84 -2.09
C ARG A 288 25.97 -18.51 -1.75
N CYS A 289 25.54 -17.28 -2.07
CA CYS A 289 24.16 -16.81 -1.83
C CYS A 289 23.47 -16.50 -3.17
N GLY A 290 22.15 -16.69 -3.23
CA GLY A 290 21.31 -16.21 -4.31
C GLY A 290 20.95 -14.73 -4.13
N ASP A 291 20.52 -14.09 -5.22
CA ASP A 291 20.05 -12.70 -5.19
C ASP A 291 18.57 -12.62 -4.78
N VAL A 292 18.21 -11.56 -4.05
CA VAL A 292 16.83 -11.19 -3.81
C VAL A 292 16.51 -9.95 -4.63
N VAL A 293 15.69 -10.11 -5.64
CA VAL A 293 15.29 -9.01 -6.53
C VAL A 293 13.88 -8.55 -6.20
N GLY A 294 13.72 -7.26 -5.94
CA GLY A 294 12.43 -6.63 -5.66
C GLY A 294 12.01 -5.68 -6.77
N MET A 295 10.74 -5.75 -7.17
CA MET A 295 10.13 -4.84 -8.13
C MET A 295 8.61 -4.75 -7.95
N THR A 296 7.99 -3.72 -8.54
CA THR A 296 6.52 -3.66 -8.56
C THR A 296 5.93 -4.73 -9.47
N LEU A 297 4.67 -5.12 -9.23
CA LEU A 297 3.98 -6.12 -10.04
C LEU A 297 3.94 -5.72 -11.53
N VAL A 298 3.70 -4.44 -11.83
CA VAL A 298 3.76 -3.91 -13.20
C VAL A 298 5.15 -4.09 -13.79
N SER A 299 6.20 -3.71 -13.06
CA SER A 299 7.59 -3.86 -13.52
C SER A 299 7.96 -5.33 -13.74
N ALA A 300 7.55 -6.23 -12.85
CA ALA A 300 7.77 -7.67 -12.99
C ALA A 300 7.05 -8.23 -14.24
N THR A 301 5.82 -7.80 -14.47
CA THR A 301 5.03 -8.22 -15.63
C THR A 301 5.63 -7.74 -16.96
N ILE A 302 6.20 -6.53 -16.99
CA ILE A 302 6.92 -6.01 -18.17
C ILE A 302 8.22 -6.82 -18.43
N ASN A 303 8.92 -7.23 -17.38
CA ASN A 303 10.22 -7.91 -17.46
C ASN A 303 10.13 -9.44 -17.49
N ILE A 304 8.96 -10.01 -17.72
CA ILE A 304 8.67 -11.43 -17.56
C ILE A 304 9.64 -12.35 -18.36
N GLY A 305 9.96 -11.96 -19.58
CA GLY A 305 10.89 -12.71 -20.42
C GLY A 305 12.30 -12.80 -19.83
N MET A 306 12.80 -11.74 -19.20
CA MET A 306 14.11 -11.73 -18.53
C MET A 306 14.07 -12.47 -17.19
N ILE A 307 12.93 -12.39 -16.47
CA ILE A 307 12.73 -13.14 -15.22
C ILE A 307 12.77 -14.64 -15.51
N SER A 308 11.98 -15.10 -16.48
CA SER A 308 11.82 -16.53 -16.80
C SER A 308 13.01 -17.16 -17.53
N SER A 309 13.88 -16.38 -18.17
CA SER A 309 15.04 -16.87 -18.90
C SER A 309 16.39 -16.53 -18.29
N GLY A 310 16.50 -15.46 -17.53
CA GLY A 310 17.78 -14.93 -17.03
C GLY A 310 17.94 -14.96 -15.51
N PHE A 311 16.83 -14.88 -14.74
CA PHE A 311 16.88 -14.86 -13.29
C PHE A 311 16.39 -16.16 -12.64
N LEU A 312 15.29 -16.76 -13.13
CA LEU A 312 14.74 -18.05 -12.70
C LEU A 312 14.48 -18.14 -11.18
N PRO A 313 13.56 -17.33 -10.65
CA PRO A 313 13.32 -17.32 -9.21
C PRO A 313 12.82 -18.68 -8.71
N THR A 314 13.36 -19.10 -7.57
CA THR A 314 12.92 -20.32 -6.88
C THR A 314 11.56 -20.14 -6.23
N ILE A 315 11.30 -18.92 -5.73
CA ILE A 315 10.06 -18.54 -5.08
C ILE A 315 9.71 -17.07 -5.40
N VAL A 316 8.43 -16.79 -5.55
CA VAL A 316 7.90 -15.42 -5.62
C VAL A 316 7.23 -15.10 -4.30
N LEU A 317 7.67 -14.03 -3.65
CA LEU A 317 7.07 -13.50 -2.42
C LEU A 317 6.34 -12.20 -2.76
N VAL A 318 5.04 -12.15 -2.52
CA VAL A 318 4.19 -11.04 -2.90
C VAL A 318 3.75 -10.31 -1.64
N ASP A 319 4.20 -9.06 -1.42
CA ASP A 319 3.78 -8.24 -0.27
C ASP A 319 2.56 -7.37 -0.60
N GLU A 320 1.78 -7.01 0.42
CA GLU A 320 0.53 -6.24 0.33
C GLU A 320 -0.49 -6.87 -0.65
N ALA A 321 -0.54 -8.19 -0.70
CA ALA A 321 -1.34 -8.94 -1.65
C ALA A 321 -2.87 -8.84 -1.44
N GLY A 322 -3.33 -8.37 -0.29
CA GLY A 322 -4.73 -8.03 -0.04
C GLY A 322 -5.27 -6.93 -0.96
N GLN A 323 -4.37 -6.15 -1.60
CA GLN A 323 -4.72 -5.08 -2.53
C GLN A 323 -4.54 -5.46 -4.01
N ILE A 324 -4.04 -6.67 -4.31
CA ILE A 324 -3.81 -7.09 -5.68
C ILE A 324 -5.10 -7.70 -6.24
N PRO A 325 -5.70 -7.10 -7.29
CA PRO A 325 -6.85 -7.69 -7.97
C PRO A 325 -6.52 -9.07 -8.50
N LEU A 326 -7.51 -9.99 -8.44
CA LEU A 326 -7.34 -11.36 -8.90
C LEU A 326 -6.85 -11.43 -10.34
N ALA A 327 -7.41 -10.59 -11.22
CA ALA A 327 -7.04 -10.56 -12.64
C ALA A 327 -5.58 -10.10 -12.88
N HIS A 328 -5.08 -9.15 -12.08
CA HIS A 328 -3.67 -8.72 -12.16
C HIS A 328 -2.73 -9.82 -11.65
N ALA A 329 -3.11 -10.52 -10.57
CA ALA A 329 -2.32 -11.59 -9.99
C ALA A 329 -2.13 -12.78 -10.94
N ALA A 330 -3.06 -13.00 -11.89
CA ALA A 330 -2.96 -14.09 -12.86
C ALA A 330 -1.66 -14.04 -13.69
N ALA A 331 -1.13 -12.83 -13.95
CA ALA A 331 0.14 -12.66 -14.67
C ALA A 331 1.36 -13.24 -13.91
N ILE A 332 1.28 -13.41 -12.59
CA ILE A 332 2.37 -13.97 -11.77
C ILE A 332 2.71 -15.40 -12.20
N GLY A 333 1.71 -16.16 -12.65
CA GLY A 333 1.92 -17.52 -13.17
C GLY A 333 2.92 -17.60 -14.32
N SER A 334 3.08 -16.52 -15.09
CA SER A 334 4.00 -16.46 -16.22
C SER A 334 5.46 -16.15 -15.81
N PHE A 335 5.77 -15.89 -14.54
CA PHE A 335 7.15 -15.64 -14.08
C PHE A 335 8.05 -16.91 -14.12
N GLY A 336 7.50 -18.05 -14.49
CA GLY A 336 8.26 -19.31 -14.60
C GLY A 336 8.61 -19.95 -13.25
N CYS A 337 8.04 -19.44 -12.16
CA CYS A 337 8.25 -19.96 -10.81
C CYS A 337 7.12 -20.92 -10.40
N GLY A 338 7.48 -22.05 -9.82
CA GLY A 338 6.53 -23.05 -9.33
C GLY A 338 5.99 -22.81 -7.92
N SER A 339 6.39 -21.72 -7.25
CA SER A 339 5.98 -21.41 -5.87
C SER A 339 5.74 -19.92 -5.69
N THR A 340 4.57 -19.56 -5.22
CA THR A 340 4.20 -18.17 -4.90
C THR A 340 3.56 -18.10 -3.51
N VAL A 341 4.09 -17.23 -2.66
CA VAL A 341 3.52 -16.97 -1.32
C VAL A 341 3.09 -15.52 -1.22
N PHE A 342 1.82 -15.31 -0.92
CA PHE A 342 1.18 -14.01 -0.79
C PHE A 342 1.15 -13.58 0.68
N PHE A 343 1.61 -12.38 0.96
CA PHE A 343 1.56 -11.75 2.28
C PHE A 343 0.66 -10.52 2.20
N GLY A 344 -0.31 -10.40 3.08
CA GLY A 344 -1.22 -9.25 3.07
C GLY A 344 -2.23 -9.31 4.20
N ASP A 345 -3.25 -8.48 4.07
CA ASP A 345 -4.33 -8.38 5.05
C ASP A 345 -5.66 -8.05 4.36
N VAL A 346 -6.54 -9.02 4.29
CA VAL A 346 -7.87 -8.85 3.67
C VAL A 346 -8.83 -7.99 4.49
N ALA A 347 -8.47 -7.66 5.73
CA ALA A 347 -9.25 -6.74 6.57
C ALA A 347 -8.76 -5.28 6.47
N GLN A 348 -7.69 -5.00 5.71
CA GLN A 348 -7.24 -3.65 5.36
C GLN A 348 -7.76 -3.25 3.98
N MET A 349 -7.18 -2.19 3.36
CA MET A 349 -7.65 -1.68 2.08
C MET A 349 -7.75 -2.79 1.02
N PRO A 350 -8.93 -2.97 0.40
CA PRO A 350 -9.10 -3.88 -0.72
C PRO A 350 -8.46 -3.31 -1.99
N PRO A 351 -8.40 -4.07 -3.09
CA PRO A 351 -8.13 -3.53 -4.40
C PRO A 351 -9.13 -2.41 -4.74
N ILE A 352 -8.69 -1.46 -5.57
CA ILE A 352 -9.59 -0.44 -6.11
C ILE A 352 -10.32 -1.06 -7.30
N TYR A 353 -11.63 -1.17 -7.19
CA TYR A 353 -12.49 -1.66 -8.26
C TYR A 353 -13.21 -0.49 -8.93
N ARG A 354 -13.58 -0.67 -10.19
CA ARG A 354 -14.46 0.26 -10.88
C ARG A 354 -15.92 -0.01 -10.49
N PRO A 355 -16.81 1.01 -10.47
CA PRO A 355 -18.18 0.84 -10.00
C PRO A 355 -18.94 -0.30 -10.71
N GLU A 356 -18.71 -0.49 -12.00
CA GLU A 356 -19.34 -1.54 -12.79
C GLU A 356 -18.82 -2.94 -12.45
N GLN A 357 -17.64 -3.01 -11.84
CA GLN A 357 -16.96 -4.26 -11.48
C GLN A 357 -17.18 -4.67 -10.00
N GLU A 358 -17.67 -3.77 -9.15
CA GLU A 358 -17.82 -4.03 -7.70
C GLU A 358 -18.70 -5.24 -7.36
N ARG A 359 -19.59 -5.64 -8.27
CA ARG A 359 -20.49 -6.80 -8.12
C ARG A 359 -20.06 -8.03 -8.89
N ASP A 360 -18.91 -7.96 -9.57
CA ASP A 360 -18.37 -9.10 -10.29
C ASP A 360 -17.75 -10.10 -9.30
N GLU A 361 -17.96 -11.41 -9.54
CA GLU A 361 -17.34 -12.47 -8.75
C GLU A 361 -15.80 -12.44 -8.80
N LEU A 362 -15.23 -11.77 -9.81
CA LEU A 362 -13.80 -11.53 -9.96
C LEU A 362 -13.31 -10.31 -9.18
N SER A 363 -14.22 -9.47 -8.65
CA SER A 363 -13.91 -8.27 -7.85
C SER A 363 -13.51 -8.65 -6.42
N GLN A 364 -12.42 -9.38 -6.31
CA GLN A 364 -11.80 -9.77 -5.04
C GLN A 364 -10.28 -9.71 -5.17
N SER A 365 -9.60 -9.59 -4.05
CA SER A 365 -8.15 -9.74 -4.04
C SER A 365 -7.75 -11.19 -4.28
N VAL A 366 -6.53 -11.39 -4.79
CA VAL A 366 -5.97 -12.73 -4.92
C VAL A 366 -5.92 -13.48 -3.58
N MET A 367 -5.71 -12.76 -2.47
CA MET A 367 -5.69 -13.37 -1.14
C MET A 367 -7.06 -13.85 -0.69
N GLU A 368 -8.12 -13.06 -0.92
CA GLU A 368 -9.50 -13.48 -0.61
C GLU A 368 -9.85 -14.73 -1.40
N ARG A 369 -9.51 -14.77 -2.69
CA ARG A 369 -9.73 -15.94 -3.54
C ARG A 369 -9.03 -17.19 -3.02
N ILE A 370 -7.73 -17.08 -2.70
CA ILE A 370 -6.94 -18.24 -2.23
C ILE A 370 -7.42 -18.66 -0.83
N ALA A 371 -7.73 -17.72 0.07
CA ALA A 371 -8.21 -18.03 1.41
C ALA A 371 -9.57 -18.75 1.38
N ALA A 372 -10.45 -18.37 0.46
CA ALA A 372 -11.75 -19.03 0.26
C ALA A 372 -11.58 -20.47 -0.27
N LEU A 373 -10.70 -20.66 -1.26
CA LEU A 373 -10.49 -21.97 -1.88
C LEU A 373 -9.63 -22.92 -1.03
N TYR A 374 -8.61 -22.38 -0.34
CA TYR A 374 -7.56 -23.16 0.32
C TYR A 374 -7.24 -22.63 1.73
N PRO A 375 -8.21 -22.60 2.67
CA PRO A 375 -8.02 -21.99 4.00
C PRO A 375 -6.85 -22.59 4.79
N ASN A 376 -6.54 -23.87 4.59
CA ASN A 376 -5.43 -24.54 5.25
C ASN A 376 -4.04 -24.06 4.78
N LEU A 377 -3.96 -23.33 3.66
CA LEU A 377 -2.74 -22.72 3.14
C LEU A 377 -2.66 -21.22 3.44
N CYS A 378 -3.50 -20.73 4.35
CA CYS A 378 -3.61 -19.32 4.72
C CYS A 378 -3.49 -19.12 6.23
N PRO A 379 -2.33 -19.46 6.86
CA PRO A 379 -2.14 -19.19 8.28
C PRO A 379 -2.27 -17.70 8.59
N ALA A 380 -2.82 -17.41 9.76
CA ALA A 380 -2.95 -16.04 10.26
C ALA A 380 -1.89 -15.72 11.29
N LEU A 381 -1.26 -14.55 11.16
CA LEU A 381 -0.43 -13.92 12.18
C LEU A 381 -1.34 -13.12 13.11
N SER A 382 -1.48 -13.55 14.35
CA SER A 382 -2.47 -13.01 15.29
C SER A 382 -1.85 -12.22 16.45
N VAL A 383 -0.53 -12.14 16.55
CA VAL A 383 0.15 -11.36 17.60
C VAL A 383 0.66 -10.06 17.02
N THR A 384 0.15 -8.92 17.54
CA THR A 384 0.66 -7.59 17.14
C THR A 384 1.78 -7.13 18.05
N TYR A 385 2.83 -6.58 17.44
CA TYR A 385 3.98 -5.96 18.12
C TYR A 385 3.91 -4.41 18.06
N ARG A 386 2.76 -3.88 17.63
CA ARG A 386 2.53 -2.45 17.46
C ARG A 386 1.60 -1.89 18.52
N MET A 387 0.37 -2.37 18.55
CA MET A 387 -0.74 -1.80 19.31
C MET A 387 -0.71 -2.27 20.77
N ASN A 388 -1.07 -1.37 21.70
CA ASN A 388 -1.35 -1.74 23.07
C ASN A 388 -2.61 -2.62 23.18
N GLU A 389 -2.91 -3.13 24.38
CA GLU A 389 -3.99 -4.08 24.59
C GLU A 389 -5.37 -3.51 24.22
N GLU A 390 -5.65 -2.27 24.56
CA GLU A 390 -6.95 -1.64 24.31
C GLU A 390 -7.23 -1.43 22.82
N ILE A 391 -6.23 -0.92 22.07
CA ILE A 391 -6.35 -0.77 20.61
C ILE A 391 -6.43 -2.15 19.96
N THR A 392 -5.67 -3.11 20.45
CA THR A 392 -5.70 -4.49 19.94
C THR A 392 -7.06 -5.15 20.14
N ASP A 393 -7.68 -4.97 21.30
CA ASP A 393 -9.04 -5.48 21.55
C ASP A 393 -10.07 -4.78 20.66
N LEU A 394 -10.01 -3.44 20.56
CA LEU A 394 -10.87 -2.66 19.66
C LEU A 394 -10.79 -3.16 18.21
N VAL A 395 -9.60 -3.22 17.67
CA VAL A 395 -9.32 -3.67 16.30
C VAL A 395 -9.69 -5.13 16.12
N GLY A 396 -9.33 -5.97 17.09
CA GLY A 396 -9.60 -7.41 17.09
C GLY A 396 -11.07 -7.71 17.06
N ARG A 397 -11.86 -7.15 17.98
CA ARG A 397 -13.31 -7.43 18.05
C ARG A 397 -14.08 -6.86 16.85
N THR A 398 -13.65 -5.69 16.34
CA THR A 398 -14.36 -5.01 15.26
C THR A 398 -14.07 -5.63 13.90
N PHE A 399 -12.81 -5.98 13.57
CA PHE A 399 -12.41 -6.29 12.21
C PHE A 399 -11.93 -7.73 12.01
N TYR A 400 -11.31 -8.38 13.03
CA TYR A 400 -10.66 -9.68 12.87
C TYR A 400 -11.45 -10.86 13.46
N ARG A 401 -12.11 -10.69 14.59
CA ARG A 401 -12.95 -11.74 15.19
C ARG A 401 -14.07 -12.20 14.27
N PRO A 402 -14.76 -11.31 13.50
CA PRO A 402 -15.75 -11.76 12.51
C PRO A 402 -15.16 -12.63 11.39
N ARG A 403 -13.83 -12.59 11.21
CA ARG A 403 -13.08 -13.43 10.25
C ARG A 403 -12.42 -14.65 10.91
N GLY A 404 -12.77 -14.97 12.14
CA GLY A 404 -12.22 -16.10 12.88
C GLY A 404 -10.80 -15.88 13.42
N ILE A 405 -10.26 -14.66 13.39
CA ILE A 405 -8.92 -14.34 13.87
C ILE A 405 -9.00 -13.65 15.23
N ARG A 406 -8.35 -14.25 16.24
CA ARG A 406 -8.20 -13.65 17.56
C ARG A 406 -6.87 -12.89 17.63
N LEU A 407 -6.96 -11.56 17.63
CA LEU A 407 -5.79 -10.68 17.70
C LEU A 407 -5.37 -10.47 19.17
N GLU A 408 -4.07 -10.54 19.43
CA GLU A 408 -3.48 -10.36 20.75
C GLU A 408 -2.26 -9.43 20.70
N SER A 409 -2.04 -8.62 21.74
CA SER A 409 -0.82 -7.82 21.86
C SER A 409 0.31 -8.66 22.41
N ALA A 410 1.51 -8.53 21.82
CA ALA A 410 2.72 -9.07 22.39
C ALA A 410 2.98 -8.48 23.79
N ALA A 411 3.58 -9.25 24.68
CA ALA A 411 3.86 -8.81 26.07
C ALA A 411 4.67 -7.50 26.11
N SER A 412 5.55 -7.28 25.14
CA SER A 412 6.40 -6.09 25.04
C SER A 412 5.66 -4.78 24.74
N VAL A 413 4.42 -4.86 24.22
CA VAL A 413 3.63 -3.68 23.81
C VAL A 413 2.30 -3.56 24.55
N ARG A 414 1.83 -4.64 25.18
CA ARG A 414 0.52 -4.73 25.84
C ARG A 414 0.24 -3.56 26.78
N GLY A 415 1.17 -3.24 27.64
CA GLY A 415 1.04 -2.20 28.68
C GLY A 415 1.43 -0.79 28.21
N ARG A 416 1.69 -0.55 26.92
CA ARG A 416 2.05 0.79 26.46
C ARG A 416 0.93 1.79 26.73
N ARG A 417 1.31 2.98 27.18
CA ARG A 417 0.41 4.12 27.42
C ARG A 417 0.98 5.38 26.78
N SER A 418 0.10 6.28 26.37
CA SER A 418 0.48 7.60 25.90
C SER A 418 1.07 8.43 27.06
N GLN A 419 2.14 9.18 26.79
CA GLN A 419 2.78 10.05 27.78
C GLN A 419 2.24 11.49 27.77
N CYS A 420 1.02 11.72 27.27
CA CYS A 420 0.41 13.05 27.15
C CYS A 420 -0.39 13.49 28.37
N GLY A 421 0.09 13.27 29.59
CA GLY A 421 -0.53 13.78 30.79
C GLY A 421 -0.67 15.31 30.80
N GLY A 422 -1.84 15.82 31.25
CA GLY A 422 -2.11 17.27 31.35
C GLY A 422 -2.69 17.93 30.07
N VAL A 423 -2.98 17.17 29.02
CA VAL A 423 -3.88 17.60 27.93
C VAL A 423 -5.27 17.07 28.27
N PRO A 424 -6.31 17.89 28.49
CA PRO A 424 -7.60 17.44 29.02
C PRO A 424 -8.21 16.27 28.20
N LEU A 425 -8.15 16.38 26.87
CA LEU A 425 -8.67 15.35 25.96
C LEU A 425 -7.84 14.05 25.97
N LEU A 426 -6.58 14.11 26.42
CA LEU A 426 -5.63 12.99 26.44
C LEU A 426 -5.39 12.43 27.84
N SER A 427 -5.90 13.12 28.88
CA SER A 427 -5.79 12.68 30.28
C SER A 427 -6.68 11.48 30.61
N ASP A 428 -7.63 11.16 29.76
CA ASP A 428 -8.39 9.92 29.81
C ASP A 428 -7.44 8.73 29.54
N ASP A 429 -7.42 7.75 30.42
CA ASP A 429 -6.58 6.56 30.30
C ASP A 429 -6.95 5.66 29.09
N ARG A 430 -8.15 5.87 28.49
CA ARG A 430 -8.60 5.10 27.33
C ARG A 430 -7.76 5.41 26.10
N SER A 431 -7.42 4.38 25.35
CA SER A 431 -6.66 4.51 24.10
C SER A 431 -7.48 5.08 22.94
N LEU A 432 -8.81 5.02 22.99
CA LEU A 432 -9.72 5.68 22.03
C LEU A 432 -10.54 6.75 22.73
N VAL A 433 -10.47 7.97 22.22
CA VAL A 433 -11.25 9.13 22.70
C VAL A 433 -12.05 9.69 21.52
N LEU A 434 -13.36 9.79 21.67
CA LEU A 434 -14.24 10.50 20.73
C LEU A 434 -14.47 11.92 21.23
N ALA A 435 -13.95 12.91 20.51
CA ALA A 435 -14.18 14.34 20.74
C ALA A 435 -15.41 14.78 19.92
N VAL A 436 -16.58 14.36 20.36
CA VAL A 436 -17.85 14.63 19.68
C VAL A 436 -18.32 16.03 20.01
N ALA A 437 -18.53 16.86 18.99
CA ALA A 437 -19.19 18.15 19.12
C ALA A 437 -19.66 18.60 17.74
N GLU A 438 -20.86 19.16 17.67
CA GLU A 438 -21.30 19.90 16.48
C GLU A 438 -20.59 21.25 16.45
N ARG A 439 -19.89 21.51 15.34
CA ARG A 439 -19.08 22.71 15.14
C ARG A 439 -19.56 23.53 13.95
N SER A 440 -20.06 22.84 12.92
CA SER A 440 -20.50 23.44 11.67
C SER A 440 -21.50 22.52 10.98
N PRO A 441 -22.82 22.62 11.30
CA PRO A 441 -23.85 21.67 10.82
C PRO A 441 -23.97 21.53 9.29
N GLU A 442 -23.43 22.49 8.53
CA GLU A 442 -23.45 22.49 7.06
C GLU A 442 -22.12 21.96 6.46
N ALA A 443 -21.16 21.53 7.30
CA ALA A 443 -19.85 21.08 6.82
C ALA A 443 -19.98 19.76 6.07
N THR A 444 -19.37 19.70 4.90
CA THR A 444 -19.34 18.53 4.02
C THR A 444 -17.96 17.85 4.03
N ASP A 445 -17.05 18.27 3.16
CA ASP A 445 -15.71 17.71 2.98
C ASP A 445 -14.59 18.57 3.62
N SER A 446 -15.00 19.67 4.30
CA SER A 446 -14.09 20.53 5.06
C SER A 446 -14.87 21.22 6.19
N ASN A 447 -14.22 21.33 7.35
CA ASN A 447 -14.75 21.97 8.56
C ASN A 447 -13.64 22.80 9.21
N ALA A 448 -13.73 24.12 9.03
CA ALA A 448 -12.73 25.05 9.52
C ALA A 448 -12.63 25.03 11.06
N VAL A 449 -13.77 24.94 11.75
CA VAL A 449 -13.84 24.94 13.22
C VAL A 449 -13.24 23.64 13.78
N GLU A 450 -13.50 22.50 13.15
CA GLU A 450 -12.88 21.24 13.52
C GLU A 450 -11.37 21.27 13.26
N ALA A 451 -10.93 21.87 12.14
CA ALA A 451 -9.51 22.02 11.83
C ALA A 451 -8.77 22.88 12.87
N ASP A 452 -9.40 23.95 13.39
CA ASP A 452 -8.85 24.76 14.48
C ASP A 452 -8.73 23.95 15.78
N ALA A 453 -9.74 23.16 16.12
CA ALA A 453 -9.73 22.28 17.29
C ALA A 453 -8.64 21.21 17.19
N VAL A 454 -8.49 20.57 16.02
CA VAL A 454 -7.43 19.59 15.74
C VAL A 454 -6.05 20.24 15.88
N ALA A 455 -5.82 21.41 15.29
CA ALA A 455 -4.55 22.12 15.37
C ALA A 455 -4.19 22.50 16.82
N GLY A 456 -5.18 22.91 17.62
CA GLY A 456 -5.00 23.17 19.04
C GLY A 456 -4.53 21.95 19.82
N VAL A 457 -5.16 20.80 19.62
CA VAL A 457 -4.75 19.53 20.25
C VAL A 457 -3.38 19.07 19.77
N VAL A 458 -3.07 19.21 18.49
CA VAL A 458 -1.75 18.90 17.93
C VAL A 458 -0.67 19.74 18.61
N ARG A 459 -0.86 21.04 18.75
CA ARG A 459 0.06 21.93 19.49
C ARG A 459 0.28 21.43 20.92
N ASP A 460 -0.81 21.08 21.61
CA ASP A 460 -0.75 20.64 23.00
C ASP A 460 0.00 19.29 23.13
N ILE A 461 -0.22 18.34 22.18
CA ILE A 461 0.52 17.08 22.12
C ILE A 461 2.03 17.31 21.93
N LEU A 462 2.40 18.16 20.96
CA LEU A 462 3.80 18.46 20.67
C LEU A 462 4.49 19.18 21.83
N SER A 463 3.77 20.10 22.51
CA SER A 463 4.28 20.79 23.71
C SER A 463 4.61 19.85 24.89
N LYS A 464 4.04 18.64 24.89
CA LYS A 464 4.31 17.59 25.87
C LYS A 464 5.47 16.65 25.47
N GLY A 465 6.17 16.96 24.38
CA GLY A 465 7.38 16.25 23.95
C GLY A 465 7.15 15.06 23.02
N ILE A 466 5.93 14.82 22.55
CA ILE A 466 5.68 13.89 21.45
C ILE A 466 6.29 14.49 20.19
N LYS A 467 7.11 13.70 19.49
CA LYS A 467 7.76 14.17 18.26
C LYS A 467 6.74 14.23 17.10
N ALA A 468 6.89 15.21 16.21
CA ALA A 468 6.05 15.33 15.02
C ALA A 468 6.01 14.03 14.17
N GLY A 469 7.11 13.27 14.12
CA GLY A 469 7.16 11.98 13.41
C GLY A 469 6.40 10.83 14.09
N ASP A 470 6.03 10.99 15.35
CA ASP A 470 5.28 10.01 16.14
C ASP A 470 3.77 10.33 16.21
N LEU A 471 3.34 11.39 15.51
CA LEU A 471 1.95 11.84 15.41
C LEU A 471 1.51 11.87 13.95
N ALA A 472 0.32 11.36 13.66
CA ALA A 472 -0.33 11.51 12.37
C ALA A 472 -1.75 12.07 12.54
N ILE A 473 -2.14 12.92 11.63
CA ILE A 473 -3.49 13.44 11.50
C ILE A 473 -4.09 12.89 10.21
N VAL A 474 -5.23 12.22 10.32
CA VAL A 474 -5.87 11.54 9.19
C VAL A 474 -7.29 12.03 9.01
N THR A 475 -7.65 12.33 7.78
CA THR A 475 -8.99 12.76 7.42
C THR A 475 -9.44 12.07 6.12
N PRO A 476 -10.74 11.82 5.91
CA PRO A 476 -11.24 11.29 4.65
C PRO A 476 -11.02 12.22 3.45
N TYR A 477 -10.95 13.54 3.68
CA TYR A 477 -11.08 14.56 2.65
C TYR A 477 -9.83 15.40 2.48
N ARG A 478 -9.43 15.63 1.22
CA ARG A 478 -8.26 16.47 0.89
C ARG A 478 -8.45 17.95 1.27
N ARG A 479 -9.68 18.48 1.15
CA ARG A 479 -9.95 19.86 1.58
C ARG A 479 -9.71 20.01 3.08
N GLN A 480 -10.10 19.01 3.87
CA GLN A 480 -9.81 19.01 5.31
C GLN A 480 -8.30 18.84 5.59
N VAL A 481 -7.57 18.04 4.80
CA VAL A 481 -6.10 17.98 4.89
C VAL A 481 -5.50 19.37 4.72
N LYS A 482 -5.91 20.12 3.69
CA LYS A 482 -5.44 21.48 3.42
C LYS A 482 -5.77 22.41 4.61
N ALA A 483 -7.02 22.40 5.05
CA ALA A 483 -7.49 23.24 6.16
C ALA A 483 -6.70 23.01 7.46
N ILE A 484 -6.42 21.74 7.80
CA ILE A 484 -5.63 21.39 9.00
C ILE A 484 -4.16 21.80 8.83
N ARG A 485 -3.57 21.55 7.66
CA ARG A 485 -2.16 21.89 7.39
C ARG A 485 -1.89 23.38 7.50
N GLU A 486 -2.76 24.22 6.96
CA GLU A 486 -2.64 25.68 7.05
C GLU A 486 -2.60 26.12 8.52
N ARG A 487 -3.51 25.63 9.35
CA ARG A 487 -3.57 25.98 10.77
C ARG A 487 -2.37 25.47 11.59
N ILE A 488 -1.91 24.27 11.27
CA ILE A 488 -0.72 23.72 11.94
C ILE A 488 0.54 24.51 11.55
N LYS A 489 0.68 24.95 10.30
CA LYS A 489 1.79 25.81 9.87
C LYS A 489 1.83 27.12 10.66
N ASP A 490 0.67 27.75 10.84
CA ASP A 490 0.57 29.01 11.59
C ASP A 490 0.98 28.85 13.06
N ILE A 491 0.69 27.69 13.65
CA ILE A 491 1.00 27.39 15.05
C ILE A 491 2.45 26.96 15.24
N LEU A 492 3.01 26.20 14.29
CA LEU A 492 4.33 25.54 14.40
C LEU A 492 5.43 26.26 13.60
N SER A 493 5.40 27.58 13.49
CA SER A 493 6.35 28.41 12.73
C SER A 493 7.78 27.86 12.70
N GLY A 494 8.18 27.17 11.61
CA GLY A 494 9.55 26.66 11.40
C GLY A 494 9.87 25.29 12.00
N GLU A 495 8.97 24.64 12.71
CA GLU A 495 9.15 23.29 13.22
C GLU A 495 8.69 22.21 12.22
N ARG A 496 9.15 20.96 12.43
CA ARG A 496 8.71 19.82 11.63
C ARG A 496 7.23 19.56 11.87
N ILE A 497 6.43 19.60 10.82
CA ILE A 497 4.99 19.35 10.86
C ILE A 497 4.72 17.84 10.93
N PRO A 498 3.78 17.37 11.77
CA PRO A 498 3.30 15.99 11.72
C PRO A 498 2.74 15.62 10.34
N LEU A 499 2.65 14.32 10.06
CA LEU A 499 1.96 13.87 8.85
C LEU A 499 0.47 14.24 8.96
N VAL A 500 -0.02 15.00 7.99
CA VAL A 500 -1.45 15.29 7.81
C VAL A 500 -1.84 14.83 6.41
N ASP A 501 -2.62 13.75 6.29
CA ASP A 501 -3.00 13.25 4.97
C ASP A 501 -4.26 12.37 5.04
N THR A 502 -4.66 11.81 3.90
CA THR A 502 -5.71 10.80 3.82
C THR A 502 -5.19 9.42 4.21
N VAL A 503 -6.10 8.48 4.46
CA VAL A 503 -5.77 7.13 4.95
C VAL A 503 -4.84 6.35 3.99
N GLU A 504 -4.97 6.58 2.69
CA GLU A 504 -4.18 5.90 1.65
C GLU A 504 -2.68 6.21 1.77
N ARG A 505 -2.32 7.41 2.24
CA ARG A 505 -0.91 7.79 2.46
C ARG A 505 -0.33 7.35 3.80
N LEU A 506 -1.21 6.99 4.73
CA LEU A 506 -0.78 6.47 6.03
C LEU A 506 -0.36 5.00 5.97
N GLN A 507 -0.66 4.32 4.87
CA GLN A 507 -0.37 2.90 4.73
C GLN A 507 1.13 2.59 4.84
N GLY A 508 1.46 1.57 5.64
CA GLY A 508 2.85 1.20 5.92
C GLY A 508 3.55 2.03 7.01
N GLN A 509 2.92 3.09 7.53
CA GLN A 509 3.49 3.90 8.62
C GLN A 509 2.89 3.53 9.98
N ASP A 510 3.68 3.59 11.03
CA ASP A 510 3.30 3.34 12.41
C ASP A 510 3.63 4.56 13.26
N VAL A 511 2.67 5.09 13.98
CA VAL A 511 2.83 6.27 14.81
C VAL A 511 2.41 6.00 16.25
N GLU A 512 2.93 6.78 17.18
CA GLU A 512 2.57 6.66 18.60
C GLU A 512 1.10 7.01 18.81
N MET A 513 0.64 8.10 18.16
CA MET A 513 -0.71 8.63 18.29
C MET A 513 -1.31 8.98 16.94
N ILE A 514 -2.63 8.84 16.82
CA ILE A 514 -3.41 9.27 15.67
C ILE A 514 -4.50 10.25 16.11
N VAL A 515 -4.65 11.32 15.34
CA VAL A 515 -5.81 12.22 15.38
C VAL A 515 -6.60 12.01 14.10
N LEU A 516 -7.87 11.63 14.22
CA LEU A 516 -8.80 11.48 13.11
C LEU A 516 -9.71 12.72 13.07
N SER A 517 -9.94 13.27 11.88
CA SER A 517 -10.83 14.41 11.65
C SER A 517 -11.80 14.04 10.55
N PHE A 518 -13.09 13.93 10.89
CA PHE A 518 -14.12 13.50 9.94
C PHE A 518 -14.74 14.65 9.14
N ALA A 519 -14.59 15.88 9.60
CA ALA A 519 -15.08 17.11 8.99
C ALA A 519 -16.59 17.22 8.80
N SER A 520 -17.24 16.18 8.29
CA SER A 520 -18.64 16.20 7.86
C SER A 520 -19.61 16.28 9.03
N GLU A 521 -20.54 17.23 8.98
CA GLU A 521 -21.66 17.35 9.92
C GLU A 521 -23.01 17.42 9.18
N ASP A 522 -23.02 17.80 7.89
CA ASP A 522 -24.24 17.84 7.07
C ASP A 522 -24.87 16.44 6.93
N PRO A 523 -26.15 16.28 7.35
CA PRO A 523 -26.81 14.98 7.34
C PRO A 523 -27.02 14.40 5.95
N GLY A 524 -27.25 15.23 4.94
CA GLY A 524 -27.44 14.82 3.55
C GLY A 524 -26.14 14.29 2.97
N TRP A 525 -25.06 15.04 3.18
CA TRP A 525 -23.72 14.62 2.76
C TRP A 525 -23.28 13.32 3.42
N ILE A 526 -23.43 13.19 4.74
CA ILE A 526 -23.10 11.97 5.48
C ILE A 526 -23.88 10.76 4.94
N SER A 527 -25.17 10.95 4.59
CA SER A 527 -25.99 9.89 4.03
C SER A 527 -25.50 9.42 2.67
N VAL A 528 -25.11 10.36 1.78
CA VAL A 528 -24.55 10.05 0.45
C VAL A 528 -23.17 9.39 0.56
N GLN A 529 -22.34 9.86 1.49
CA GLN A 529 -20.98 9.39 1.70
C GLN A 529 -20.86 8.24 2.71
N ARG A 530 -21.98 7.63 3.11
CA ARG A 530 -22.02 6.64 4.20
C ARG A 530 -21.06 5.48 3.98
N GLU A 531 -21.07 4.86 2.81
CA GLU A 531 -20.22 3.72 2.47
C GLU A 531 -18.74 4.11 2.51
N PHE A 532 -18.39 5.30 2.02
CA PHE A 532 -17.04 5.82 2.04
C PHE A 532 -16.54 6.14 3.45
N LEU A 533 -17.36 6.84 4.25
CA LEU A 533 -16.99 7.28 5.60
C LEU A 533 -16.85 6.13 6.59
N PHE A 534 -17.70 5.11 6.45
CA PHE A 534 -17.79 3.98 7.39
C PHE A 534 -17.30 2.67 6.79
N ASP A 535 -16.55 2.73 5.69
CA ASP A 535 -15.89 1.54 5.14
C ASP A 535 -15.00 0.88 6.20
N ARG A 536 -15.29 -0.39 6.49
CA ARG A 536 -14.67 -1.11 7.60
C ARG A 536 -13.16 -1.30 7.39
N ASN A 537 -12.72 -1.48 6.17
CA ASN A 537 -11.32 -1.69 5.85
C ASN A 537 -10.52 -0.38 6.00
N ARG A 538 -11.12 0.75 5.58
CA ARG A 538 -10.55 2.10 5.80
C ARG A 538 -10.45 2.44 7.28
N LEU A 539 -11.54 2.22 8.04
CA LEU A 539 -11.55 2.43 9.49
C LEU A 539 -10.49 1.56 10.19
N ASN A 540 -10.36 0.29 9.77
CA ASN A 540 -9.31 -0.59 10.30
C ASN A 540 -7.92 0.01 10.07
N VAL A 541 -7.61 0.47 8.85
CA VAL A 541 -6.32 1.11 8.56
C VAL A 541 -6.11 2.35 9.41
N MET A 542 -7.13 3.23 9.54
CA MET A 542 -7.05 4.45 10.33
C MET A 542 -6.67 4.17 11.80
N VAL A 543 -7.40 3.26 12.46
CA VAL A 543 -7.22 3.03 13.89
C VAL A 543 -6.02 2.13 14.21
N SER A 544 -5.67 1.20 13.32
CA SER A 544 -4.61 0.22 13.56
C SER A 544 -3.19 0.74 13.32
N ARG A 545 -3.03 2.01 12.91
CA ARG A 545 -1.71 2.67 12.80
C ARG A 545 -1.21 3.21 14.13
N ALA A 546 -2.11 3.45 15.09
CA ALA A 546 -1.75 3.93 16.41
C ALA A 546 -1.13 2.84 17.27
N LYS A 547 -0.11 3.21 18.06
CA LYS A 547 0.48 2.35 19.08
C LYS A 547 -0.22 2.48 20.42
N THR A 548 -0.58 3.71 20.83
CA THR A 548 -1.06 3.99 22.20
C THR A 548 -2.34 4.79 22.28
N LYS A 549 -2.62 5.70 21.33
CA LYS A 549 -3.75 6.64 21.45
C LYS A 549 -4.38 6.97 20.10
N ILE A 550 -5.71 7.06 20.11
CA ILE A 550 -6.54 7.49 18.99
C ILE A 550 -7.47 8.58 19.50
N VAL A 551 -7.45 9.75 18.88
CA VAL A 551 -8.38 10.85 19.14
C VAL A 551 -9.21 11.09 17.89
N VAL A 552 -10.53 11.08 18.01
CA VAL A 552 -11.43 11.25 16.88
C VAL A 552 -12.22 12.54 17.06
N PHE A 553 -12.07 13.47 16.13
CA PHE A 553 -12.92 14.65 16.01
C PHE A 553 -14.05 14.37 15.02
N CYS A 554 -15.29 14.58 15.44
CA CYS A 554 -16.46 14.35 14.60
C CYS A 554 -17.71 15.05 15.17
N GLY A 555 -18.72 15.27 14.33
CA GLY A 555 -20.06 15.63 14.75
C GLY A 555 -20.81 14.45 15.40
N GLU A 556 -21.94 14.73 16.03
CA GLU A 556 -22.71 13.74 16.81
C GLU A 556 -23.16 12.53 15.98
N ARG A 557 -23.62 12.75 14.74
CA ARG A 557 -24.08 11.68 13.86
C ARG A 557 -22.98 10.68 13.54
N ILE A 558 -21.78 11.16 13.19
CA ILE A 558 -20.61 10.30 12.93
C ILE A 558 -20.15 9.63 14.22
N GLY A 559 -20.13 10.36 15.34
CA GLY A 559 -19.77 9.80 16.65
C GLY A 559 -20.65 8.63 17.06
N ASN A 560 -21.97 8.73 16.87
CA ASN A 560 -22.93 7.65 17.15
C ASN A 560 -22.70 6.43 16.26
N GLU A 561 -22.42 6.61 14.97
CA GLU A 561 -22.13 5.52 14.04
C GLU A 561 -20.81 4.82 14.40
N LEU A 562 -19.76 5.60 14.68
CA LEU A 562 -18.46 5.03 15.11
C LEU A 562 -18.57 4.29 16.44
N ALA A 563 -19.35 4.82 17.41
CA ALA A 563 -19.60 4.14 18.67
C ALA A 563 -20.30 2.78 18.46
N SER A 564 -21.26 2.72 17.53
CA SER A 564 -21.91 1.47 17.13
C SER A 564 -20.93 0.51 16.46
N ILE A 565 -20.14 0.96 15.47
CA ILE A 565 -19.18 0.13 14.74
C ILE A 565 -18.11 -0.45 15.68
N PHE A 566 -17.58 0.38 16.58
CA PHE A 566 -16.56 -0.01 17.55
C PHE A 566 -17.10 -0.66 18.81
N GLN A 567 -18.43 -0.82 18.92
CA GLN A 567 -19.09 -1.42 20.08
C GLN A 567 -18.66 -0.76 21.41
N LEU A 568 -18.65 0.58 21.41
CA LEU A 568 -18.31 1.35 22.60
C LEU A 568 -19.51 1.42 23.55
N GLU A 569 -19.28 1.20 24.84
CA GLU A 569 -20.30 1.41 25.85
C GLU A 569 -20.66 2.92 25.90
N ARG A 570 -21.96 3.23 25.76
CA ARG A 570 -22.46 4.57 26.05
C ARG A 570 -22.28 4.79 27.54
N LYS A 571 -21.43 5.70 27.93
CA LYS A 571 -21.53 6.28 29.28
C LYS A 571 -22.68 7.30 29.20
N ASP A 572 -23.82 6.95 29.74
CA ASP A 572 -24.81 7.93 30.14
C ASP A 572 -24.14 8.87 31.14
N GLY A 573 -23.92 10.12 30.77
CA GLY A 573 -23.30 11.10 31.64
C GLY A 573 -23.74 12.50 31.31
#